data_1e8e2c0040f3d0fdb68b436936f59d3b
#
_entry.id   1e8e2c0040f3d0fdb68b436936f59d3b
#
_cell.length_a   1.000
_cell.length_b   1.000
_cell.length_c   1.000
_cell.angle_alpha   90.00
_cell.angle_beta   90.00
_cell.angle_gamma   90.00
#
_symmetry.space_group_name_H-M   'P 1'
#
loop_
_entity.id
_entity.type
_entity.pdbx_description
1 polymer ?
#
loop_
_entity_poly.entity_id
_entity_poly.type
_entity_poly.pdbx_seq_one_letter_code
_entity_poly.pdbx_strand_id
1 'polypeptide(L)'
;MTKIQSIWENFSDDFRSTFQKYKITVILIATVSILYAVFFPKGQQINSLFGEKIIPFLILFGIGTFLIETLHFKHFWQSLLGFLIAALFSFGFIYLITLPEGQSFAGMESDAIHQVLPSYVITYCIVLIALGVFVNYKKSGQPFSQYVTMGIQNLSQIAIISGALAVGIVAVIAIFIYLILDNSYSDLIVRAEILVLGCTVGIGTLHSMIHTHKEIAKFFTVVVRYILLSLTIIAFAIIYLYIAKIIITQEMPSNEVFRILAALFVVGLPIWTMADSFPKDNFLVRTGIKLPYIFIPFLFLQGYSIGIRIAEFGLTPNRYLCVMLMIFEILYIILYFLKKREVGAILPILAVLSVIATVIPGINMYDLSVRSQKNNFERYEAIGFKNLSEAEQKKMAGAYYYLKNDPFGKKYVENIDTEMMEAIQNSGFYGVNSEGQNYNYRFYSINDLDISHYSKMTVVSANLSGDSIDLTNVPMGNDAEPDLLEADVSQTVKQILMETTSEEDLKRNEPAPIIEIGDGSILVLSDIAFSTTEEGTVGSLNLQGFWLQP
;
A
#
# COMPACT_ATOMS: atom_id res chain seq x y z
N MET A 1 -40.72 19.10 21.08
CA MET A 1 -39.27 18.91 20.96
C MET A 1 -38.75 19.61 19.72
N THR A 2 -37.72 20.43 19.84
CA THR A 2 -37.10 21.04 18.67
C THR A 2 -36.33 19.97 17.87
N LYS A 3 -36.28 20.11 16.56
CA LYS A 3 -35.55 19.17 15.66
C LYS A 3 -34.10 18.94 16.09
N ILE A 4 -33.48 19.94 16.72
CA ILE A 4 -32.11 19.87 17.28
C ILE A 4 -32.06 18.96 18.51
N GLN A 5 -33.05 19.03 19.41
CA GLN A 5 -33.12 18.15 20.58
C GLN A 5 -33.25 16.69 20.20
N SER A 6 -34.07 16.37 19.20
CA SER A 6 -34.22 14.98 18.72
C SER A 6 -32.93 14.44 18.06
N ILE A 7 -32.18 15.30 17.37
CA ILE A 7 -30.86 14.91 16.78
C ILE A 7 -29.85 14.63 17.91
N TRP A 8 -29.82 15.47 18.95
CA TRP A 8 -28.89 15.32 20.07
C TRP A 8 -29.19 14.07 20.92
N GLU A 9 -30.48 13.81 21.19
CA GLU A 9 -30.89 12.59 21.90
C GLU A 9 -30.55 11.33 21.14
N ASN A 10 -30.82 11.29 19.81
CA ASN A 10 -30.43 10.15 18.96
C ASN A 10 -28.91 9.92 18.95
N PHE A 11 -28.13 11.00 18.85
CA PHE A 11 -26.67 10.92 18.88
C PHE A 11 -26.15 10.40 20.22
N SER A 12 -26.72 10.89 21.32
CA SER A 12 -26.35 10.44 22.67
C SER A 12 -26.66 8.95 22.89
N ASP A 13 -27.83 8.50 22.45
CA ASP A 13 -28.24 7.11 22.57
C ASP A 13 -27.41 6.18 21.68
N ASP A 14 -27.10 6.60 20.46
CA ASP A 14 -26.24 5.91 19.51
C ASP A 14 -24.81 5.76 20.08
N PHE A 15 -24.25 6.82 20.63
CA PHE A 15 -22.93 6.80 21.28
C PHE A 15 -22.94 5.88 22.51
N ARG A 16 -23.97 6.01 23.37
CA ARG A 16 -24.11 5.19 24.57
C ARG A 16 -24.19 3.70 24.25
N SER A 17 -24.92 3.31 23.21
CA SER A 17 -25.03 1.92 22.77
C SER A 17 -23.70 1.39 22.25
N THR A 18 -22.96 2.18 21.47
CA THR A 18 -21.63 1.86 20.97
C THR A 18 -20.64 1.68 22.11
N PHE A 19 -20.62 2.62 23.05
CA PHE A 19 -19.79 2.55 24.25
C PHE A 19 -20.11 1.34 25.12
N GLN A 20 -21.41 1.02 25.31
CA GLN A 20 -21.80 -0.15 26.09
C GLN A 20 -21.31 -1.48 25.48
N LYS A 21 -21.28 -1.57 24.15
CA LYS A 21 -20.85 -2.77 23.44
C LYS A 21 -19.33 -2.90 23.32
N TYR A 22 -18.64 -1.77 23.06
CA TYR A 22 -17.20 -1.71 22.78
C TYR A 22 -16.45 -0.80 23.76
N LYS A 23 -16.61 -1.03 25.06
CA LYS A 23 -16.08 -0.14 26.11
C LYS A 23 -14.57 0.03 26.01
N ILE A 24 -13.84 -1.07 25.96
CA ILE A 24 -12.36 -1.06 25.95
C ILE A 24 -11.85 -0.52 24.63
N THR A 25 -12.42 -0.98 23.50
CA THR A 25 -12.02 -0.51 22.17
C THR A 25 -12.25 1.01 22.01
N VAL A 26 -13.38 1.56 22.47
CA VAL A 26 -13.64 3.00 22.42
C VAL A 26 -12.65 3.79 23.29
N ILE A 27 -12.34 3.31 24.50
CA ILE A 27 -11.35 3.95 25.37
C ILE A 27 -9.97 3.93 24.70
N LEU A 28 -9.58 2.82 24.06
CA LEU A 28 -8.29 2.71 23.37
C LEU A 28 -8.23 3.65 22.16
N ILE A 29 -9.30 3.76 21.35
CA ILE A 29 -9.38 4.71 20.23
C ILE A 29 -9.18 6.13 20.73
N ALA A 30 -9.89 6.54 21.79
CA ALA A 30 -9.75 7.87 22.37
C ALA A 30 -8.33 8.09 22.91
N THR A 31 -7.78 7.11 23.62
CA THR A 31 -6.42 7.19 24.18
C THR A 31 -5.38 7.33 23.08
N VAL A 32 -5.43 6.50 22.02
CA VAL A 32 -4.53 6.60 20.87
C VAL A 32 -4.64 7.96 20.19
N SER A 33 -5.87 8.45 19.96
CA SER A 33 -6.10 9.77 19.34
C SER A 33 -5.50 10.90 20.18
N ILE A 34 -5.66 10.85 21.50
CA ILE A 34 -5.09 11.83 22.42
C ILE A 34 -3.56 11.76 22.42
N LEU A 35 -2.99 10.56 22.58
CA LEU A 35 -1.53 10.38 22.59
C LEU A 35 -0.92 10.84 21.27
N TYR A 36 -1.52 10.48 20.14
CA TYR A 36 -1.01 10.90 18.83
C TYR A 36 -1.09 12.42 18.66
N ALA A 37 -2.18 13.05 19.07
CA ALA A 37 -2.33 14.50 19.05
C ALA A 37 -1.34 15.23 19.97
N VAL A 38 -1.04 14.67 21.15
CA VAL A 38 -0.09 15.27 22.11
C VAL A 38 1.35 15.13 21.63
N PHE A 39 1.73 13.94 21.16
CA PHE A 39 3.13 13.62 20.79
C PHE A 39 3.43 13.82 19.30
N PHE A 40 2.48 14.28 18.48
CA PHE A 40 2.73 14.58 17.08
C PHE A 40 3.80 15.69 16.94
N PRO A 41 4.89 15.47 16.22
CA PRO A 41 6.07 16.32 16.30
C PRO A 41 5.93 17.62 15.51
N LYS A 42 6.53 18.69 16.07
CA LYS A 42 7.03 19.84 15.32
C LYS A 42 8.38 19.51 14.70
N GLY A 43 8.45 18.81 13.58
CA GLY A 43 9.73 18.52 12.92
C GLY A 43 10.80 17.84 13.78
N GLN A 44 10.47 17.37 14.98
CA GLN A 44 11.32 16.57 15.87
C GLN A 44 10.86 15.12 15.82
N GLN A 45 11.82 14.19 15.88
CA GLN A 45 11.50 12.76 16.00
C GLN A 45 10.57 12.54 17.21
N ILE A 46 9.44 11.88 16.98
CA ILE A 46 8.56 11.42 18.07
C ILE A 46 9.45 10.67 19.05
N ASN A 47 9.30 10.97 20.35
CA ASN A 47 9.98 10.19 21.36
C ASN A 47 9.79 8.69 21.04
N SER A 48 10.88 7.99 20.75
CA SER A 48 10.87 6.61 20.23
C SER A 48 10.00 5.67 21.06
N LEU A 49 9.94 5.92 22.38
CA LEU A 49 9.10 5.13 23.28
C LEU A 49 7.60 5.25 22.95
N PHE A 50 7.09 6.46 22.71
CA PHE A 50 5.66 6.66 22.44
C PHE A 50 5.31 6.37 20.97
N GLY A 51 6.09 6.87 20.02
CA GLY A 51 5.83 6.73 18.60
C GLY A 51 6.03 5.31 18.09
N GLU A 52 7.12 4.67 18.48
CA GLU A 52 7.50 3.36 17.96
C GLU A 52 6.96 2.18 18.78
N LYS A 53 6.64 2.38 20.06
CA LYS A 53 6.24 1.28 20.96
C LYS A 53 4.83 1.41 21.48
N ILE A 54 4.50 2.48 22.21
CA ILE A 54 3.23 2.57 22.94
C ILE A 54 2.04 2.74 22.00
N ILE A 55 2.10 3.69 21.07
CA ILE A 55 0.97 3.95 20.15
C ILE A 55 0.69 2.74 19.25
N PRO A 56 1.68 2.13 18.55
CA PRO A 56 1.44 0.92 17.77
C PRO A 56 0.91 -0.26 18.61
N PHE A 57 1.42 -0.43 19.84
CA PHE A 57 0.89 -1.43 20.77
C PHE A 57 -0.60 -1.23 21.05
N LEU A 58 -1.01 0.01 21.38
CA LEU A 58 -2.41 0.32 21.68
C LEU A 58 -3.31 0.13 20.47
N ILE A 59 -2.83 0.43 19.25
CA ILE A 59 -3.57 0.19 18.01
C ILE A 59 -3.80 -1.30 17.80
N LEU A 60 -2.74 -2.12 17.84
CA LEU A 60 -2.85 -3.56 17.64
C LEU A 60 -3.70 -4.22 18.72
N PHE A 61 -3.53 -3.81 19.97
CA PHE A 61 -4.33 -4.28 21.08
C PHE A 61 -5.81 -3.86 20.92
N GLY A 62 -6.07 -2.63 20.45
CA GLY A 62 -7.41 -2.12 20.14
C GLY A 62 -8.15 -2.96 19.10
N ILE A 63 -7.45 -3.39 18.03
CA ILE A 63 -8.01 -4.31 17.04
C ILE A 63 -8.34 -5.67 17.67
N GLY A 64 -7.48 -6.18 18.57
CA GLY A 64 -7.74 -7.40 19.34
C GLY A 64 -8.96 -7.27 20.25
N THR A 65 -9.08 -6.16 20.99
CA THR A 65 -10.23 -5.91 21.88
C THR A 65 -11.54 -5.81 21.12
N PHE A 66 -11.53 -5.21 19.91
CA PHE A 66 -12.70 -5.16 19.03
C PHE A 66 -13.29 -6.56 18.77
N LEU A 67 -12.46 -7.54 18.41
CA LEU A 67 -12.94 -8.90 18.16
C LEU A 67 -13.49 -9.53 19.45
N ILE A 68 -12.79 -9.39 20.58
CA ILE A 68 -13.16 -9.99 21.85
C ILE A 68 -14.52 -9.43 22.34
N GLU A 69 -14.70 -8.11 22.27
CA GLU A 69 -15.96 -7.45 22.62
C GLU A 69 -17.08 -7.82 21.63
N THR A 70 -16.74 -8.03 20.34
CA THR A 70 -17.69 -8.54 19.33
C THR A 70 -18.16 -9.96 19.65
N LEU A 71 -17.27 -10.86 20.06
CA LEU A 71 -17.61 -12.25 20.38
C LEU A 71 -18.56 -12.36 21.58
N HIS A 72 -18.47 -11.44 22.53
CA HIS A 72 -19.37 -11.38 23.71
C HIS A 72 -19.38 -12.72 24.49
N PHE A 73 -18.24 -13.10 25.04
CA PHE A 73 -18.11 -14.33 25.80
C PHE A 73 -19.02 -14.33 27.03
N LYS A 74 -19.63 -15.49 27.33
CA LYS A 74 -20.55 -15.66 28.49
C LYS A 74 -19.84 -15.56 29.83
N HIS A 75 -18.58 -16.00 29.89
CA HIS A 75 -17.79 -16.02 31.11
C HIS A 75 -16.72 -14.94 31.11
N PHE A 76 -16.61 -14.22 32.20
CA PHE A 76 -15.59 -13.16 32.38
C PHE A 76 -14.17 -13.67 32.10
N TRP A 77 -13.83 -14.87 32.54
CA TRP A 77 -12.51 -15.47 32.34
C TRP A 77 -12.14 -15.70 30.88
N GLN A 78 -13.12 -15.99 30.02
CA GLN A 78 -12.89 -16.17 28.60
C GLN A 78 -12.54 -14.81 27.93
N SER A 79 -13.25 -13.75 28.32
CA SER A 79 -12.92 -12.40 27.86
C SER A 79 -11.54 -11.96 28.35
N LEU A 80 -11.25 -12.19 29.64
CA LEU A 80 -9.95 -11.85 30.22
C LEU A 80 -8.81 -12.59 29.51
N LEU A 81 -8.96 -13.88 29.27
CA LEU A 81 -7.98 -14.68 28.51
C LEU A 81 -7.79 -14.12 27.09
N GLY A 82 -8.89 -13.74 26.41
CA GLY A 82 -8.83 -13.12 25.09
C GLY A 82 -8.03 -11.81 25.10
N PHE A 83 -8.28 -10.93 26.08
CA PHE A 83 -7.53 -9.68 26.23
C PHE A 83 -6.04 -9.93 26.51
N LEU A 84 -5.72 -10.92 27.34
CA LEU A 84 -4.32 -11.30 27.61
C LEU A 84 -3.62 -11.81 26.34
N ILE A 85 -4.29 -12.65 25.55
CA ILE A 85 -3.76 -13.14 24.27
C ILE A 85 -3.54 -11.99 23.32
N ALA A 86 -4.51 -11.08 23.15
CA ALA A 86 -4.37 -9.91 22.29
C ALA A 86 -3.22 -9.00 22.74
N ALA A 87 -3.06 -8.78 24.04
CA ALA A 87 -1.96 -8.00 24.61
C ALA A 87 -0.59 -8.67 24.35
N LEU A 88 -0.50 -10.00 24.53
CA LEU A 88 0.73 -10.76 24.27
C LEU A 88 1.15 -10.69 22.80
N PHE A 89 0.21 -10.87 21.86
CA PHE A 89 0.50 -10.74 20.42
C PHE A 89 0.94 -9.32 20.07
N SER A 90 0.21 -8.31 20.56
CA SER A 90 0.55 -6.90 20.30
C SER A 90 1.94 -6.55 20.88
N PHE A 91 2.24 -6.99 22.09
CA PHE A 91 3.56 -6.80 22.70
C PHE A 91 4.66 -7.54 21.93
N GLY A 92 4.41 -8.79 21.51
CA GLY A 92 5.34 -9.59 20.72
C GLY A 92 5.69 -8.92 19.38
N PHE A 93 4.69 -8.42 18.66
CA PHE A 93 4.92 -7.68 17.43
C PHE A 93 5.78 -6.42 17.65
N ILE A 94 5.46 -5.62 18.67
CA ILE A 94 6.24 -4.40 18.96
C ILE A 94 7.67 -4.75 19.41
N TYR A 95 7.85 -5.76 20.22
CA TYR A 95 9.17 -6.24 20.63
C TYR A 95 10.01 -6.63 19.40
N LEU A 96 9.43 -7.40 18.45
CA LEU A 96 10.13 -7.83 17.24
C LEU A 96 10.41 -6.68 16.26
N ILE A 97 9.49 -5.71 16.10
CA ILE A 97 9.72 -4.51 15.28
C ILE A 97 10.90 -3.68 15.80
N THR A 98 11.05 -3.61 17.12
CA THR A 98 12.09 -2.81 17.78
C THR A 98 13.35 -3.60 18.10
N LEU A 99 13.51 -4.80 17.53
CA LEU A 99 14.71 -5.61 17.71
C LEU A 99 15.90 -4.94 17.02
N PRO A 100 17.03 -4.67 17.73
CA PRO A 100 18.19 -4.05 17.12
C PRO A 100 18.79 -4.89 16.00
N GLU A 101 19.39 -4.23 15.01
CA GLU A 101 20.13 -4.89 13.93
C GLU A 101 21.25 -5.80 14.48
N GLY A 102 21.45 -6.95 13.84
CA GLY A 102 22.44 -7.94 14.24
C GLY A 102 22.03 -8.81 15.42
N GLN A 103 20.87 -8.59 16.03
CA GLN A 103 20.32 -9.51 17.02
C GLN A 103 19.51 -10.62 16.37
N SER A 104 19.41 -11.76 17.03
CA SER A 104 18.59 -12.88 16.59
C SER A 104 17.51 -13.22 17.61
N PHE A 105 16.33 -13.62 17.12
CA PHE A 105 15.25 -14.13 17.95
C PHE A 105 14.74 -15.44 17.35
N ALA A 106 14.66 -16.47 18.19
CA ALA A 106 14.24 -17.83 17.80
C ALA A 106 15.02 -18.41 16.59
N GLY A 107 16.30 -18.04 16.43
CA GLY A 107 17.15 -18.50 15.33
C GLY A 107 17.01 -17.75 14.02
N MET A 108 16.23 -16.66 13.99
CA MET A 108 16.12 -15.74 12.86
C MET A 108 16.86 -14.44 13.16
N GLU A 109 17.63 -13.95 12.20
CA GLU A 109 18.29 -12.66 12.30
C GLU A 109 17.27 -11.50 12.19
N SER A 110 17.61 -10.34 12.76
CA SER A 110 16.76 -9.15 12.75
C SER A 110 16.27 -8.78 11.35
N ASP A 111 17.14 -8.86 10.34
CA ASP A 111 16.81 -8.50 8.96
C ASP A 111 15.71 -9.40 8.38
N ALA A 112 15.80 -10.71 8.63
CA ALA A 112 14.76 -11.65 8.24
C ALA A 112 13.44 -11.39 8.98
N ILE A 113 13.51 -11.04 10.26
CA ILE A 113 12.35 -10.67 11.07
C ILE A 113 11.70 -9.39 10.51
N HIS A 114 12.48 -8.34 10.28
CA HIS A 114 11.97 -7.06 9.79
C HIS A 114 11.36 -7.16 8.38
N GLN A 115 11.82 -8.10 7.56
CA GLN A 115 11.22 -8.36 6.25
C GLN A 115 9.83 -9.00 6.35
N VAL A 116 9.63 -9.99 7.21
CA VAL A 116 8.36 -10.75 7.28
C VAL A 116 7.33 -10.12 8.21
N LEU A 117 7.78 -9.42 9.25
CA LEU A 117 6.95 -8.92 10.34
C LEU A 117 5.82 -7.98 9.89
N PRO A 118 6.03 -7.02 8.96
CA PRO A 118 4.95 -6.16 8.47
C PRO A 118 3.78 -6.97 7.89
N SER A 119 4.07 -8.04 7.16
CA SER A 119 3.03 -8.90 6.60
C SER A 119 2.27 -9.68 7.66
N TYR A 120 2.94 -10.11 8.74
CA TYR A 120 2.30 -10.78 9.88
C TYR A 120 1.40 -9.83 10.66
N VAL A 121 1.83 -8.58 10.87
CA VAL A 121 1.02 -7.54 11.50
C VAL A 121 -0.22 -7.24 10.66
N ILE A 122 -0.06 -7.05 9.35
CA ILE A 122 -1.18 -6.83 8.43
C ILE A 122 -2.15 -8.02 8.46
N THR A 123 -1.63 -9.23 8.42
CA THR A 123 -2.45 -10.46 8.50
C THR A 123 -3.21 -10.54 9.82
N TYR A 124 -2.57 -10.25 10.94
CA TYR A 124 -3.23 -10.17 12.25
C TYR A 124 -4.41 -9.19 12.21
N CYS A 125 -4.21 -7.99 11.68
CA CYS A 125 -5.27 -7.00 11.52
C CYS A 125 -6.41 -7.49 10.61
N ILE A 126 -6.08 -8.04 9.44
CA ILE A 126 -7.09 -8.57 8.49
C ILE A 126 -7.91 -9.68 9.14
N VAL A 127 -7.27 -10.63 9.81
CA VAL A 127 -7.96 -11.77 10.47
C VAL A 127 -8.93 -11.27 11.53
N LEU A 128 -8.48 -10.39 12.43
CA LEU A 128 -9.32 -9.92 13.53
C LEU A 128 -10.48 -9.05 13.05
N ILE A 129 -10.23 -8.16 12.08
CA ILE A 129 -11.28 -7.29 11.52
C ILE A 129 -12.28 -8.12 10.71
N ALA A 130 -11.81 -9.01 9.82
CA ALA A 130 -12.69 -9.84 9.00
C ALA A 130 -13.58 -10.75 9.85
N LEU A 131 -13.02 -11.39 10.88
CA LEU A 131 -13.79 -12.22 11.81
C LEU A 131 -14.75 -11.37 12.65
N GLY A 132 -14.35 -10.21 13.14
CA GLY A 132 -15.21 -9.30 13.89
C GLY A 132 -16.41 -8.82 13.05
N VAL A 133 -16.16 -8.40 11.80
CA VAL A 133 -17.23 -8.01 10.87
C VAL A 133 -18.13 -9.21 10.55
N PHE A 134 -17.57 -10.40 10.32
CA PHE A 134 -18.35 -11.61 10.07
C PHE A 134 -19.28 -11.98 11.25
N VAL A 135 -18.76 -11.91 12.48
CA VAL A 135 -19.58 -12.18 13.68
C VAL A 135 -20.68 -11.13 13.85
N ASN A 136 -20.38 -9.84 13.63
CA ASN A 136 -21.41 -8.79 13.66
C ASN A 136 -22.47 -9.01 12.58
N TYR A 137 -22.05 -9.34 11.35
CA TYR A 137 -22.97 -9.71 10.27
C TYR A 137 -23.88 -10.86 10.68
N LYS A 138 -23.34 -11.96 11.22
CA LYS A 138 -24.14 -13.11 11.66
C LYS A 138 -25.11 -12.77 12.79
N LYS A 139 -24.69 -11.92 13.73
CA LYS A 139 -25.55 -11.44 14.82
C LYS A 139 -26.67 -10.49 14.36
N SER A 140 -26.48 -9.80 13.24
CA SER A 140 -27.50 -8.87 12.69
C SER A 140 -28.74 -9.60 12.14
N GLY A 141 -28.61 -10.88 11.75
CA GLY A 141 -29.69 -11.66 11.18
C GLY A 141 -30.18 -11.18 9.80
N GLN A 142 -29.49 -10.22 9.18
CA GLN A 142 -29.87 -9.63 7.89
C GLN A 142 -29.16 -10.33 6.71
N PRO A 143 -29.71 -10.24 5.48
CA PRO A 143 -28.98 -10.61 4.28
C PRO A 143 -27.65 -9.85 4.17
N PHE A 144 -26.60 -10.50 3.66
CA PHE A 144 -25.28 -9.88 3.58
C PHE A 144 -25.26 -8.58 2.77
N SER A 145 -26.00 -8.55 1.66
CA SER A 145 -26.13 -7.35 0.84
C SER A 145 -26.69 -6.16 1.62
N GLN A 146 -27.73 -6.39 2.42
CA GLN A 146 -28.33 -5.34 3.24
C GLN A 146 -27.38 -4.87 4.35
N TYR A 147 -26.69 -5.81 5.02
CA TYR A 147 -25.70 -5.48 6.03
C TYR A 147 -24.57 -4.60 5.46
N VAL A 148 -24.03 -4.96 4.29
CA VAL A 148 -22.99 -4.17 3.58
C VAL A 148 -23.52 -2.80 3.19
N THR A 149 -24.73 -2.73 2.62
CA THR A 149 -25.33 -1.47 2.17
C THR A 149 -25.51 -0.49 3.32
N MET A 150 -26.03 -0.94 4.44
CA MET A 150 -26.22 -0.11 5.62
C MET A 150 -24.91 0.27 6.29
N GLY A 151 -23.95 -0.66 6.36
CA GLY A 151 -22.61 -0.39 6.89
C GLY A 151 -21.91 0.71 6.09
N ILE A 152 -21.88 0.61 4.75
CA ILE A 152 -21.27 1.62 3.88
C ILE A 152 -22.01 2.95 3.94
N GLN A 153 -23.37 2.93 3.99
CA GLN A 153 -24.15 4.15 4.19
C GLN A 153 -23.75 4.87 5.48
N ASN A 154 -23.69 4.13 6.58
CA ASN A 154 -23.34 4.71 7.89
C ASN A 154 -21.88 5.24 7.88
N LEU A 155 -20.93 4.49 7.31
CA LEU A 155 -19.55 4.96 7.14
C LEU A 155 -19.49 6.24 6.30
N SER A 156 -20.24 6.32 5.21
CA SER A 156 -20.30 7.53 4.37
C SER A 156 -20.86 8.75 5.15
N GLN A 157 -21.89 8.54 5.96
CA GLN A 157 -22.44 9.60 6.82
C GLN A 157 -21.42 10.06 7.86
N ILE A 158 -20.71 9.12 8.51
CA ILE A 158 -19.67 9.42 9.47
C ILE A 158 -18.53 10.20 8.80
N ALA A 159 -18.09 9.80 7.61
CA ALA A 159 -17.04 10.50 6.88
C ALA A 159 -17.43 11.96 6.57
N ILE A 160 -18.67 12.20 6.13
CA ILE A 160 -19.18 13.56 5.87
C ILE A 160 -19.23 14.38 7.17
N ILE A 161 -19.77 13.81 8.25
CA ILE A 161 -19.89 14.52 9.54
C ILE A 161 -18.50 14.82 10.12
N SER A 162 -17.60 13.83 10.12
CA SER A 162 -16.23 13.98 10.63
C SER A 162 -15.44 15.01 9.81
N GLY A 163 -15.59 15.00 8.48
CA GLY A 163 -14.94 15.98 7.61
C GLY A 163 -15.46 17.40 7.86
N ALA A 164 -16.78 17.58 7.96
CA ALA A 164 -17.37 18.88 8.26
C ALA A 164 -16.94 19.41 9.65
N LEU A 165 -16.86 18.52 10.65
CA LEU A 165 -16.40 18.87 11.99
C LEU A 165 -14.91 19.25 11.99
N ALA A 166 -14.06 18.51 11.28
CA ALA A 166 -12.63 18.80 11.14
C ALA A 166 -12.44 20.19 10.50
N VAL A 167 -13.09 20.44 9.35
CA VAL A 167 -13.03 21.76 8.68
C VAL A 167 -13.49 22.89 9.59
N GLY A 168 -14.59 22.70 10.33
CA GLY A 168 -15.11 23.70 11.27
C GLY A 168 -14.12 24.00 12.41
N ILE A 169 -13.51 22.96 13.01
CA ILE A 169 -12.54 23.12 14.09
C ILE A 169 -11.26 23.77 13.57
N VAL A 170 -10.77 23.35 12.40
CA VAL A 170 -9.60 23.98 11.74
C VAL A 170 -9.85 25.47 11.53
N ALA A 171 -11.02 25.85 10.99
CA ALA A 171 -11.36 27.25 10.75
C ALA A 171 -11.35 28.06 12.05
N VAL A 172 -11.94 27.52 13.13
CA VAL A 172 -11.98 28.20 14.43
C VAL A 172 -10.58 28.36 15.02
N ILE A 173 -9.77 27.29 14.99
CA ILE A 173 -8.39 27.33 15.52
C ILE A 173 -7.51 28.25 14.67
N ALA A 174 -7.64 28.23 13.34
CA ALA A 174 -6.88 29.10 12.45
C ALA A 174 -7.21 30.59 12.72
N ILE A 175 -8.50 30.94 12.90
CA ILE A 175 -8.92 32.29 13.29
C ILE A 175 -8.34 32.66 14.65
N PHE A 176 -8.36 31.75 15.61
CA PHE A 176 -7.80 32.00 16.96
C PHE A 176 -6.29 32.24 16.94
N ILE A 177 -5.54 31.41 16.17
CA ILE A 177 -4.11 31.58 15.97
C ILE A 177 -3.81 32.91 15.29
N TYR A 178 -4.53 33.23 14.19
CA TYR A 178 -4.32 34.46 13.44
C TYR A 178 -4.62 35.74 14.23
N LEU A 179 -5.66 35.73 15.08
CA LEU A 179 -6.10 36.93 15.82
C LEU A 179 -5.43 37.08 17.18
N ILE A 180 -5.05 35.99 17.85
CA ILE A 180 -4.66 36.02 19.27
C ILE A 180 -3.26 35.45 19.52
N LEU A 181 -2.87 34.44 18.76
CA LEU A 181 -1.57 33.78 18.87
C LEU A 181 -0.67 34.15 17.69
N ASP A 182 0.57 33.75 17.75
CA ASP A 182 1.53 33.91 16.66
C ASP A 182 1.54 32.67 15.78
N ASN A 183 1.95 32.78 14.51
CA ASN A 183 2.00 31.67 13.54
C ASN A 183 2.85 30.45 13.98
N SER A 184 3.68 30.63 15.01
CA SER A 184 4.45 29.55 15.65
C SER A 184 3.58 28.43 16.26
N TYR A 185 2.27 28.62 16.39
CA TYR A 185 1.30 27.64 16.96
C TYR A 185 0.49 26.87 15.91
N SER A 186 0.91 26.88 14.63
CA SER A 186 0.19 26.21 13.54
C SER A 186 0.00 24.69 13.72
N ASP A 187 0.89 24.04 14.50
CA ASP A 187 0.76 22.62 14.85
C ASP A 187 -0.50 22.29 15.70
N LEU A 188 -1.11 23.27 16.36
CA LEU A 188 -2.39 23.08 17.08
C LEU A 188 -3.51 22.64 16.13
N ILE A 189 -3.49 23.10 14.87
CA ILE A 189 -4.47 22.68 13.85
C ILE A 189 -4.36 21.18 13.63
N VAL A 190 -3.16 20.70 13.32
CA VAL A 190 -2.92 19.27 13.03
C VAL A 190 -3.24 18.40 14.24
N ARG A 191 -2.89 18.84 15.45
CA ARG A 191 -3.24 18.14 16.70
C ARG A 191 -4.74 18.01 16.89
N ALA A 192 -5.48 19.08 16.63
CA ALA A 192 -6.94 19.08 16.72
C ALA A 192 -7.59 18.18 15.66
N GLU A 193 -7.08 18.20 14.43
CA GLU A 193 -7.54 17.30 13.36
C GLU A 193 -7.33 15.82 13.74
N ILE A 194 -6.15 15.46 14.22
CA ILE A 194 -5.83 14.10 14.66
C ILE A 194 -6.80 13.64 15.75
N LEU A 195 -7.04 14.50 16.75
CA LEU A 195 -7.95 14.17 17.84
C LEU A 195 -9.39 13.99 17.36
N VAL A 196 -9.87 14.92 16.54
CA VAL A 196 -11.25 14.91 16.04
C VAL A 196 -11.47 13.75 15.09
N LEU A 197 -10.62 13.60 14.07
CA LEU A 197 -10.77 12.53 13.09
C LEU A 197 -10.53 11.16 13.74
N GLY A 198 -9.51 11.02 14.58
CA GLY A 198 -9.22 9.76 15.28
C GLY A 198 -10.41 9.29 16.13
N CYS A 199 -11.00 10.16 16.93
CA CYS A 199 -12.16 9.82 17.75
C CYS A 199 -13.41 9.61 16.89
N THR A 200 -13.75 10.53 15.99
CA THR A 200 -15.03 10.48 15.28
C THR A 200 -15.07 9.35 14.25
N VAL A 201 -14.02 9.16 13.47
CA VAL A 201 -13.94 8.07 12.48
C VAL A 201 -13.82 6.72 13.18
N GLY A 202 -12.96 6.60 14.19
CA GLY A 202 -12.76 5.34 14.91
C GLY A 202 -14.02 4.86 15.63
N ILE A 203 -14.64 5.71 16.45
CA ILE A 203 -15.88 5.37 17.18
C ILE A 203 -17.05 5.22 16.21
N GLY A 204 -17.12 6.08 15.19
CA GLY A 204 -18.14 6.01 14.16
C GLY A 204 -18.09 4.71 13.35
N THR A 205 -16.91 4.20 13.03
CA THR A 205 -16.77 2.90 12.36
C THR A 205 -17.33 1.77 13.20
N LEU A 206 -17.09 1.75 14.52
CA LEU A 206 -17.70 0.79 15.44
C LEU A 206 -19.24 0.94 15.47
N HIS A 207 -19.71 2.16 15.52
CA HIS A 207 -21.15 2.46 15.48
C HIS A 207 -21.81 1.94 14.20
N SER A 208 -21.19 2.10 13.04
CA SER A 208 -21.71 1.63 11.76
C SER A 208 -21.94 0.12 11.70
N MET A 209 -21.15 -0.64 12.46
CA MET A 209 -21.25 -2.11 12.53
C MET A 209 -22.39 -2.60 13.45
N ILE A 210 -22.88 -1.76 14.38
CA ILE A 210 -23.92 -2.12 15.34
C ILE A 210 -25.32 -1.79 14.80
N HIS A 211 -25.47 -0.62 14.20
CA HIS A 211 -26.76 -0.04 13.82
C HIS A 211 -27.09 -0.31 12.35
N THR A 212 -27.31 -1.57 12.02
CA THR A 212 -27.68 -2.01 10.68
C THR A 212 -29.19 -2.07 10.41
N HIS A 213 -30.03 -1.60 11.38
CA HIS A 213 -31.48 -1.68 11.27
C HIS A 213 -32.18 -0.39 10.79
N LYS A 214 -31.43 0.60 10.32
CA LYS A 214 -32.01 1.83 9.76
C LYS A 214 -32.37 1.61 8.28
N GLU A 215 -33.42 2.31 7.82
CA GLU A 215 -33.79 2.31 6.40
C GLU A 215 -32.69 2.93 5.55
N ILE A 216 -32.56 2.42 4.32
CA ILE A 216 -31.59 2.99 3.36
C ILE A 216 -32.06 4.39 2.95
N ALA A 217 -31.22 5.40 3.16
CA ALA A 217 -31.51 6.78 2.83
C ALA A 217 -31.73 6.96 1.32
N LYS A 218 -32.73 7.77 0.95
CA LYS A 218 -33.07 8.04 -0.46
C LYS A 218 -31.86 8.58 -1.24
N PHE A 219 -31.09 9.50 -0.65
CA PHE A 219 -29.89 10.05 -1.27
C PHE A 219 -28.86 8.94 -1.55
N PHE A 220 -28.58 8.08 -0.59
CA PHE A 220 -27.63 6.97 -0.74
C PHE A 220 -28.13 5.97 -1.80
N THR A 221 -29.42 5.69 -1.84
CA THR A 221 -30.04 4.88 -2.89
C THR A 221 -29.77 5.45 -4.28
N VAL A 222 -29.92 6.77 -4.47
CA VAL A 222 -29.63 7.43 -5.76
C VAL A 222 -28.17 7.32 -6.12
N VAL A 223 -27.26 7.57 -5.18
CA VAL A 223 -25.79 7.47 -5.42
C VAL A 223 -25.42 6.05 -5.86
N VAL A 224 -25.87 5.02 -5.16
CA VAL A 224 -25.51 3.64 -5.50
C VAL A 224 -26.17 3.21 -6.82
N ARG A 225 -27.48 3.41 -6.98
CA ARG A 225 -28.25 2.90 -8.12
C ARG A 225 -27.94 3.60 -9.43
N TYR A 226 -27.62 4.90 -9.42
CA TYR A 226 -27.47 5.68 -10.64
C TYR A 226 -26.04 6.13 -10.91
N ILE A 227 -25.23 6.39 -9.87
CA ILE A 227 -23.86 6.86 -10.05
C ILE A 227 -22.90 5.67 -10.02
N LEU A 228 -22.79 4.98 -8.89
CA LEU A 228 -21.76 3.94 -8.72
C LEU A 228 -21.98 2.75 -9.68
N LEU A 229 -23.22 2.28 -9.83
CA LEU A 229 -23.50 1.18 -10.78
C LEU A 229 -23.26 1.60 -12.22
N SER A 230 -23.60 2.82 -12.63
CA SER A 230 -23.32 3.29 -13.99
C SER A 230 -21.83 3.35 -14.26
N LEU A 231 -21.05 3.96 -13.34
CA LEU A 231 -19.60 4.04 -13.49
C LEU A 231 -18.96 2.65 -13.54
N THR A 232 -19.42 1.72 -12.70
CA THR A 232 -18.91 0.34 -12.73
C THR A 232 -19.24 -0.36 -14.05
N ILE A 233 -20.47 -0.21 -14.57
CA ILE A 233 -20.87 -0.80 -15.87
C ILE A 233 -20.04 -0.20 -17.01
N ILE A 234 -19.80 1.11 -17.00
CA ILE A 234 -18.94 1.78 -18.00
C ILE A 234 -17.50 1.26 -17.91
N ALA A 235 -16.95 1.10 -16.69
CA ALA A 235 -15.63 0.53 -16.51
C ALA A 235 -15.53 -0.89 -17.08
N PHE A 236 -16.53 -1.74 -16.84
CA PHE A 236 -16.61 -3.07 -17.47
C PHE A 236 -16.64 -2.98 -18.99
N ALA A 237 -17.42 -2.09 -19.55
CA ALA A 237 -17.50 -1.90 -21.01
C ALA A 237 -16.13 -1.50 -21.61
N ILE A 238 -15.41 -0.61 -20.96
CA ILE A 238 -14.06 -0.19 -21.36
C ILE A 238 -13.09 -1.38 -21.35
N ILE A 239 -13.12 -2.21 -20.31
CA ILE A 239 -12.26 -3.40 -20.24
C ILE A 239 -12.62 -4.42 -21.33
N TYR A 240 -13.89 -4.60 -21.65
CA TYR A 240 -14.29 -5.47 -22.76
C TYR A 240 -13.82 -4.95 -24.12
N LEU A 241 -13.83 -3.64 -24.34
CA LEU A 241 -13.23 -3.02 -25.53
C LEU A 241 -11.72 -3.26 -25.57
N TYR A 242 -11.04 -3.18 -24.43
CA TYR A 242 -9.63 -3.49 -24.32
C TYR A 242 -9.34 -4.98 -24.63
N ILE A 243 -10.13 -5.92 -24.13
CA ILE A 243 -10.01 -7.34 -24.48
C ILE A 243 -10.18 -7.54 -25.99
N ALA A 244 -11.14 -6.87 -26.60
CA ALA A 244 -11.34 -6.93 -28.03
C ALA A 244 -10.12 -6.39 -28.80
N LYS A 245 -9.50 -5.30 -28.32
CA LYS A 245 -8.24 -4.79 -28.87
C LYS A 245 -7.14 -5.85 -28.81
N ILE A 246 -6.88 -6.45 -27.64
CA ILE A 246 -5.86 -7.50 -27.49
C ILE A 246 -6.09 -8.68 -28.48
N ILE A 247 -7.33 -9.11 -28.65
CA ILE A 247 -7.66 -10.21 -29.57
C ILE A 247 -7.37 -9.82 -31.04
N ILE A 248 -7.61 -8.56 -31.41
CA ILE A 248 -7.40 -8.07 -32.77
C ILE A 248 -5.92 -7.83 -33.05
N THR A 249 -5.20 -7.15 -32.13
CA THR A 249 -3.80 -6.78 -32.31
C THR A 249 -2.83 -7.90 -32.00
N GLN A 250 -3.25 -8.90 -31.22
CA GLN A 250 -2.41 -9.99 -30.68
C GLN A 250 -1.25 -9.44 -29.81
N GLU A 251 -1.34 -8.20 -29.35
CA GLU A 251 -0.36 -7.60 -28.44
C GLU A 251 -0.51 -8.17 -27.03
N MET A 252 0.63 -8.40 -26.34
CA MET A 252 0.61 -8.86 -24.95
C MET A 252 0.03 -7.78 -24.02
N PRO A 253 -0.83 -8.17 -23.07
CA PRO A 253 -1.33 -7.23 -22.08
C PRO A 253 -0.21 -6.68 -21.22
N SER A 254 -0.22 -5.36 -21.00
CA SER A 254 0.73 -4.68 -20.11
C SER A 254 0.57 -5.13 -18.64
N ASN A 255 1.59 -4.87 -17.80
CA ASN A 255 1.53 -5.09 -16.35
C ASN A 255 0.35 -4.40 -15.66
N GLU A 256 -0.07 -3.26 -16.19
CA GLU A 256 -1.16 -2.44 -15.68
C GLU A 256 -2.51 -3.15 -15.69
N VAL A 257 -2.70 -4.08 -16.63
CA VAL A 257 -3.99 -4.78 -16.80
C VAL A 257 -4.38 -5.56 -15.55
N PHE A 258 -3.44 -6.28 -14.94
CA PHE A 258 -3.72 -7.00 -13.70
C PHE A 258 -4.13 -6.02 -12.58
N ARG A 259 -3.40 -4.92 -12.41
CA ARG A 259 -3.69 -3.90 -11.39
C ARG A 259 -5.07 -3.27 -11.58
N ILE A 260 -5.41 -2.92 -12.83
CA ILE A 260 -6.72 -2.34 -13.18
C ILE A 260 -7.86 -3.32 -12.87
N LEU A 261 -7.72 -4.58 -13.28
CA LEU A 261 -8.73 -5.60 -13.03
C LEU A 261 -8.90 -5.93 -11.54
N ALA A 262 -7.80 -6.03 -10.80
CA ALA A 262 -7.80 -6.21 -9.35
C ALA A 262 -8.49 -5.03 -8.65
N ALA A 263 -8.17 -3.79 -9.03
CA ALA A 263 -8.82 -2.59 -8.50
C ALA A 263 -10.33 -2.57 -8.83
N LEU A 264 -10.70 -2.92 -10.07
CA LEU A 264 -12.09 -3.02 -10.49
C LEU A 264 -12.86 -4.06 -9.67
N PHE A 265 -12.23 -5.19 -9.33
CA PHE A 265 -12.85 -6.19 -8.46
C PHE A 265 -13.03 -5.68 -7.04
N VAL A 266 -11.97 -5.15 -6.42
CA VAL A 266 -11.98 -4.67 -5.04
C VAL A 266 -13.00 -3.54 -4.84
N VAL A 267 -13.05 -2.57 -5.76
CA VAL A 267 -14.03 -1.47 -5.74
C VAL A 267 -15.42 -1.95 -6.15
N GLY A 268 -15.50 -2.83 -7.12
CA GLY A 268 -16.77 -3.36 -7.63
C GLY A 268 -17.49 -4.28 -6.64
N LEU A 269 -16.74 -5.08 -5.86
CA LEU A 269 -17.31 -6.06 -4.92
C LEU A 269 -18.36 -5.46 -3.97
N PRO A 270 -18.10 -4.38 -3.24
CA PRO A 270 -19.14 -3.74 -2.44
C PRO A 270 -20.28 -3.17 -3.29
N ILE A 271 -20.02 -2.62 -4.48
CA ILE A 271 -21.04 -1.97 -5.33
C ILE A 271 -22.06 -2.98 -5.84
N TRP A 272 -21.63 -4.09 -6.44
CA TRP A 272 -22.59 -5.12 -6.91
C TRP A 272 -23.21 -5.92 -5.76
N THR A 273 -22.53 -6.05 -4.62
CA THR A 273 -23.13 -6.61 -3.41
C THR A 273 -24.27 -5.72 -2.92
N MET A 274 -24.07 -4.40 -2.88
CA MET A 274 -25.12 -3.43 -2.53
C MET A 274 -26.28 -3.46 -3.55
N ALA A 275 -26.02 -3.68 -4.84
CA ALA A 275 -27.06 -3.74 -5.86
C ALA A 275 -28.15 -4.76 -5.55
N ASP A 276 -27.82 -5.87 -4.89
CA ASP A 276 -28.80 -6.91 -4.52
C ASP A 276 -29.74 -6.50 -3.38
N SER A 277 -29.46 -5.37 -2.68
CA SER A 277 -30.33 -4.81 -1.64
C SER A 277 -31.47 -3.95 -2.20
N PHE A 278 -31.41 -3.59 -3.49
CA PHE A 278 -32.38 -2.69 -4.11
C PHE A 278 -33.41 -3.42 -4.93
N PRO A 279 -34.64 -2.84 -5.13
CA PRO A 279 -35.63 -3.37 -6.04
C PRO A 279 -35.10 -3.52 -7.46
N LYS A 280 -35.44 -4.63 -8.12
CA LYS A 280 -34.97 -4.99 -9.47
C LYS A 280 -35.78 -4.33 -10.60
N ASP A 281 -36.35 -3.16 -10.34
CA ASP A 281 -37.15 -2.36 -11.27
C ASP A 281 -36.30 -1.65 -12.33
N ASN A 282 -35.04 -1.33 -11.99
CA ASN A 282 -34.12 -0.57 -12.81
C ASN A 282 -33.15 -1.50 -13.58
N PHE A 283 -32.85 -1.15 -14.85
CA PHE A 283 -31.86 -1.82 -15.69
C PHE A 283 -30.48 -1.87 -15.05
N LEU A 284 -30.01 -0.75 -14.45
CA LEU A 284 -28.70 -0.65 -13.79
C LEU A 284 -28.56 -1.65 -12.64
N VAL A 285 -29.59 -1.77 -11.80
CA VAL A 285 -29.61 -2.74 -10.69
C VAL A 285 -29.58 -4.17 -11.22
N ARG A 286 -30.40 -4.48 -12.26
CA ARG A 286 -30.40 -5.83 -12.87
C ARG A 286 -29.05 -6.20 -13.48
N THR A 287 -28.38 -5.24 -14.11
CA THR A 287 -27.04 -5.42 -14.66
C THR A 287 -26.00 -5.52 -13.54
N GLY A 288 -26.07 -4.66 -12.53
CA GLY A 288 -25.17 -4.66 -11.37
C GLY A 288 -25.10 -6.01 -10.65
N ILE A 289 -26.26 -6.64 -10.45
CA ILE A 289 -26.36 -7.99 -9.86
C ILE A 289 -25.67 -9.06 -10.75
N LYS A 290 -25.54 -8.83 -12.05
CA LYS A 290 -24.89 -9.77 -12.97
C LYS A 290 -23.40 -9.53 -13.15
N LEU A 291 -22.85 -8.42 -12.67
CA LEU A 291 -21.43 -8.06 -12.84
C LEU A 291 -20.46 -9.15 -12.35
N PRO A 292 -20.68 -9.86 -11.23
CA PRO A 292 -19.78 -10.95 -10.84
C PRO A 292 -19.69 -12.08 -11.90
N TYR A 293 -20.75 -12.34 -12.63
CA TYR A 293 -20.72 -13.32 -13.73
C TYR A 293 -19.99 -12.76 -14.95
N ILE A 294 -20.22 -11.49 -15.25
CA ILE A 294 -19.58 -10.77 -16.34
C ILE A 294 -18.09 -10.58 -16.08
N PHE A 295 -17.63 -10.65 -14.80
CA PHE A 295 -16.22 -10.58 -14.43
C PHE A 295 -15.41 -11.83 -14.78
N ILE A 296 -16.05 -12.99 -15.01
CA ILE A 296 -15.35 -14.27 -15.27
C ILE A 296 -14.32 -14.19 -16.42
N PRO A 297 -14.59 -13.59 -17.58
CA PRO A 297 -13.58 -13.42 -18.62
C PRO A 297 -12.36 -12.61 -18.18
N PHE A 298 -12.54 -11.67 -17.23
CA PHE A 298 -11.44 -10.89 -16.68
C PHE A 298 -10.50 -11.73 -15.83
N LEU A 299 -10.99 -12.75 -15.12
CA LEU A 299 -10.15 -13.72 -14.41
C LEU A 299 -9.20 -14.46 -15.36
N PHE A 300 -9.68 -14.84 -16.55
CA PHE A 300 -8.81 -15.48 -17.53
C PHE A 300 -7.72 -14.52 -18.01
N LEU A 301 -8.04 -13.24 -18.24
CA LEU A 301 -7.07 -12.24 -18.63
C LEU A 301 -6.05 -11.97 -17.50
N GLN A 302 -6.49 -11.88 -16.24
CA GLN A 302 -5.62 -11.78 -15.09
C GLN A 302 -4.68 -12.99 -14.96
N GLY A 303 -5.25 -14.21 -15.06
CA GLY A 303 -4.48 -15.45 -15.00
C GLY A 303 -3.45 -15.56 -16.11
N TYR A 304 -3.81 -15.15 -17.33
CA TYR A 304 -2.87 -15.10 -18.46
C TYR A 304 -1.76 -14.10 -18.22
N SER A 305 -2.08 -12.85 -17.82
CA SER A 305 -1.12 -11.80 -17.56
C SER A 305 -0.12 -12.19 -16.46
N ILE A 306 -0.60 -12.69 -15.31
CA ILE A 306 0.31 -13.08 -14.22
C ILE A 306 1.05 -14.38 -14.53
N GLY A 307 0.44 -15.30 -15.27
CA GLY A 307 1.04 -16.58 -15.67
C GLY A 307 2.26 -16.40 -16.54
N ILE A 308 2.21 -15.54 -17.55
CA ILE A 308 3.37 -15.17 -18.38
C ILE A 308 4.52 -14.66 -17.49
N ARG A 309 4.22 -13.72 -16.60
CA ARG A 309 5.23 -13.10 -15.73
C ARG A 309 5.89 -14.11 -14.77
N ILE A 310 5.12 -15.04 -14.24
CA ILE A 310 5.67 -16.10 -13.39
C ILE A 310 6.52 -17.07 -14.23
N ALA A 311 6.10 -17.38 -15.44
CA ALA A 311 6.87 -18.25 -16.33
C ALA A 311 8.19 -17.61 -16.80
N GLU A 312 8.20 -16.29 -17.03
CA GLU A 312 9.39 -15.57 -17.47
C GLU A 312 10.39 -15.30 -16.35
N PHE A 313 9.92 -14.81 -15.20
CA PHE A 313 10.80 -14.27 -14.15
C PHE A 313 10.67 -15.00 -12.80
N GLY A 314 9.90 -16.08 -12.74
CA GLY A 314 9.62 -16.79 -11.50
C GLY A 314 8.63 -16.08 -10.58
N LEU A 315 8.38 -16.68 -9.42
CA LEU A 315 7.50 -16.16 -8.41
C LEU A 315 8.24 -15.16 -7.51
N THR A 316 7.57 -14.06 -7.19
CA THR A 316 7.99 -13.08 -6.18
C THR A 316 6.85 -12.85 -5.20
N PRO A 317 7.07 -12.27 -4.00
CA PRO A 317 5.99 -12.02 -3.03
C PRO A 317 4.81 -11.25 -3.62
N ASN A 318 5.06 -10.22 -4.43
CA ASN A 318 4.01 -9.45 -5.10
C ASN A 318 3.19 -10.31 -6.08
N ARG A 319 3.85 -11.12 -6.90
CA ARG A 319 3.16 -12.04 -7.84
C ARG A 319 2.37 -13.12 -7.09
N TYR A 320 2.91 -13.61 -5.98
CA TYR A 320 2.20 -14.54 -5.12
C TYR A 320 0.92 -13.91 -4.55
N LEU A 321 0.99 -12.68 -4.04
CA LEU A 321 -0.20 -11.96 -3.56
C LEU A 321 -1.22 -11.71 -4.68
N CYS A 322 -0.77 -11.45 -5.91
CA CYS A 322 -1.67 -11.38 -7.08
C CYS A 322 -2.42 -12.71 -7.32
N VAL A 323 -1.71 -13.85 -7.22
CA VAL A 323 -2.34 -15.19 -7.32
C VAL A 323 -3.33 -15.42 -6.18
N MET A 324 -2.98 -15.04 -4.95
CA MET A 324 -3.88 -15.17 -3.79
C MET A 324 -5.13 -14.29 -3.92
N LEU A 325 -4.99 -13.08 -4.47
CA LEU A 325 -6.13 -12.22 -4.80
C LEU A 325 -7.02 -12.87 -5.86
N MET A 326 -6.45 -13.42 -6.92
CA MET A 326 -7.21 -14.13 -7.96
C MET A 326 -7.94 -15.36 -7.39
N ILE A 327 -7.32 -16.10 -6.46
CA ILE A 327 -8.00 -17.20 -5.74
C ILE A 327 -9.17 -16.65 -4.92
N PHE A 328 -8.99 -15.52 -4.24
CA PHE A 328 -10.06 -14.85 -3.50
C PHE A 328 -11.23 -14.45 -4.43
N GLU A 329 -10.94 -13.88 -5.59
CA GLU A 329 -11.95 -13.50 -6.62
C GLU A 329 -12.73 -14.72 -7.10
N ILE A 330 -12.03 -15.82 -7.42
CA ILE A 330 -12.65 -17.08 -7.83
C ILE A 330 -13.56 -17.62 -6.73
N LEU A 331 -13.09 -17.68 -5.48
CA LEU A 331 -13.88 -18.16 -4.35
C LEU A 331 -15.11 -17.28 -4.09
N TYR A 332 -14.97 -15.95 -4.25
CA TYR A 332 -16.11 -15.05 -4.18
C TYR A 332 -17.16 -15.37 -5.24
N ILE A 333 -16.75 -15.54 -6.50
CA ILE A 333 -17.67 -15.86 -7.60
C ILE A 333 -18.35 -17.21 -7.38
N ILE A 334 -17.61 -18.23 -6.92
CA ILE A 334 -18.17 -19.53 -6.57
C ILE A 334 -19.22 -19.38 -5.45
N LEU A 335 -18.94 -18.65 -4.39
CA LEU A 335 -19.90 -18.39 -3.31
C LEU A 335 -21.13 -17.64 -3.83
N TYR A 336 -20.93 -16.68 -4.70
CA TYR A 336 -22.01 -15.91 -5.30
C TYR A 336 -22.98 -16.78 -6.10
N PHE A 337 -22.46 -17.81 -6.80
CA PHE A 337 -23.26 -18.82 -7.48
C PHE A 337 -23.98 -19.74 -6.51
N LEU A 338 -23.22 -20.39 -5.61
CA LEU A 338 -23.71 -21.47 -4.76
C LEU A 338 -24.66 -20.98 -3.67
N LYS A 339 -24.37 -19.83 -3.09
CA LYS A 339 -25.09 -19.25 -1.94
C LYS A 339 -26.19 -18.26 -2.35
N LYS A 340 -26.56 -18.23 -3.60
CA LYS A 340 -27.59 -17.29 -4.11
C LYS A 340 -27.35 -15.85 -3.62
N ARG A 341 -26.08 -15.41 -3.67
CA ARG A 341 -25.60 -14.09 -3.26
C ARG A 341 -25.39 -13.87 -1.74
N GLU A 342 -25.60 -14.89 -0.93
CA GLU A 342 -25.25 -14.86 0.50
C GLU A 342 -23.74 -15.08 0.69
N VAL A 343 -22.94 -14.11 0.24
CA VAL A 343 -21.47 -14.21 0.14
C VAL A 343 -20.73 -13.83 1.42
N GLY A 344 -21.41 -13.65 2.55
CA GLY A 344 -20.78 -13.25 3.81
C GLY A 344 -19.65 -14.17 4.30
N ALA A 345 -19.64 -15.44 3.85
CA ALA A 345 -18.54 -16.36 4.13
C ALA A 345 -17.22 -15.95 3.49
N ILE A 346 -17.20 -14.96 2.58
CA ILE A 346 -15.97 -14.41 2.00
C ILE A 346 -15.06 -13.76 3.06
N LEU A 347 -15.62 -13.24 4.14
CA LEU A 347 -14.86 -12.61 5.22
C LEU A 347 -13.92 -13.60 5.94
N PRO A 348 -14.40 -14.76 6.48
CA PRO A 348 -13.49 -15.74 7.03
C PRO A 348 -12.58 -16.37 5.97
N ILE A 349 -12.98 -16.47 4.69
CA ILE A 349 -12.11 -16.91 3.61
C ILE A 349 -10.96 -15.93 3.43
N LEU A 350 -11.20 -14.62 3.44
CA LEU A 350 -10.15 -13.61 3.41
C LEU A 350 -9.15 -13.80 4.55
N ALA A 351 -9.64 -14.04 5.78
CA ALA A 351 -8.79 -14.31 6.93
C ALA A 351 -7.91 -15.56 6.71
N VAL A 352 -8.48 -16.66 6.23
CA VAL A 352 -7.74 -17.90 5.96
C VAL A 352 -6.70 -17.70 4.86
N LEU A 353 -7.06 -17.06 3.74
CA LEU A 353 -6.14 -16.80 2.65
C LEU A 353 -4.98 -15.88 3.07
N SER A 354 -5.25 -14.89 3.93
CA SER A 354 -4.20 -14.03 4.48
C SER A 354 -3.20 -14.83 5.33
N VAL A 355 -3.68 -15.74 6.17
CA VAL A 355 -2.82 -16.63 6.98
C VAL A 355 -2.01 -17.57 6.08
N ILE A 356 -2.62 -18.17 5.07
CA ILE A 356 -1.92 -19.01 4.09
C ILE A 356 -0.83 -18.21 3.37
N ALA A 357 -1.15 -16.98 2.97
CA ALA A 357 -0.24 -16.15 2.19
C ALA A 357 1.02 -15.75 2.96
N THR A 358 0.94 -15.59 4.28
CA THR A 358 2.02 -14.98 5.05
C THR A 358 2.63 -15.90 6.11
N VAL A 359 1.79 -16.68 6.82
CA VAL A 359 2.20 -17.35 8.05
C VAL A 359 2.59 -18.81 7.84
N ILE A 360 1.89 -19.56 6.97
CA ILE A 360 2.07 -21.01 6.89
C ILE A 360 3.41 -21.34 6.20
N PRO A 361 4.35 -22.01 6.90
CA PRO A 361 5.64 -22.38 6.33
C PRO A 361 5.49 -23.28 5.11
N GLY A 362 6.39 -23.10 4.14
CA GLY A 362 6.46 -23.90 2.91
C GLY A 362 5.49 -23.49 1.80
N ILE A 363 4.42 -22.78 2.15
CA ILE A 363 3.41 -22.28 1.17
C ILE A 363 3.17 -20.77 1.26
N ASN A 364 3.81 -20.07 2.19
CA ASN A 364 3.74 -18.61 2.28
C ASN A 364 4.50 -17.93 1.11
N MET A 365 4.27 -16.64 0.95
CA MET A 365 4.85 -15.87 -0.15
C MET A 365 6.38 -15.81 -0.12
N TYR A 366 7.01 -15.88 1.05
CA TYR A 366 8.47 -15.83 1.19
C TYR A 366 9.09 -17.16 0.78
N ASP A 367 8.64 -18.27 1.36
CA ASP A 367 9.19 -19.59 1.08
C ASP A 367 9.01 -19.99 -0.38
N LEU A 368 7.84 -19.74 -0.97
CA LEU A 368 7.58 -20.08 -2.36
C LEU A 368 8.34 -19.17 -3.33
N SER A 369 8.52 -17.90 -3.01
CA SER A 369 9.32 -16.99 -3.83
C SER A 369 10.80 -17.39 -3.83
N VAL A 370 11.39 -17.59 -2.65
CA VAL A 370 12.78 -18.06 -2.54
C VAL A 370 12.96 -19.39 -3.29
N ARG A 371 12.05 -20.35 -3.09
CA ARG A 371 12.11 -21.65 -3.79
C ARG A 371 12.03 -21.50 -5.31
N SER A 372 11.16 -20.62 -5.80
CA SER A 372 11.01 -20.37 -7.24
C SER A 372 12.26 -19.73 -7.83
N GLN A 373 12.83 -18.72 -7.17
CA GLN A 373 14.03 -18.03 -7.63
C GLN A 373 15.26 -18.95 -7.53
N LYS A 374 15.37 -19.73 -6.47
CA LYS A 374 16.40 -20.78 -6.36
C LYS A 374 16.36 -21.75 -7.54
N ASN A 375 15.17 -22.30 -7.85
CA ASN A 375 15.03 -23.25 -8.96
C ASN A 375 15.39 -22.60 -10.31
N ASN A 376 15.06 -21.32 -10.50
CA ASN A 376 15.44 -20.57 -11.70
C ASN A 376 16.96 -20.40 -11.75
N PHE A 377 17.60 -20.00 -10.66
CA PHE A 377 19.03 -19.81 -10.58
C PHE A 377 19.79 -21.13 -10.85
N GLU A 378 19.50 -22.20 -10.13
CA GLU A 378 20.14 -23.52 -10.27
C GLU A 378 20.01 -24.09 -11.69
N ARG A 379 18.85 -23.83 -12.35
CA ARG A 379 18.64 -24.26 -13.74
C ARG A 379 19.61 -23.62 -14.72
N TYR A 380 19.88 -22.33 -14.57
CA TYR A 380 20.80 -21.59 -15.45
C TYR A 380 22.27 -21.74 -15.03
N GLU A 381 22.53 -21.89 -13.73
CA GLU A 381 23.85 -22.20 -13.19
C GLU A 381 24.45 -23.46 -13.83
N ALA A 382 23.63 -24.51 -13.97
CA ALA A 382 24.07 -25.78 -14.61
C ALA A 382 24.50 -25.63 -16.06
N ILE A 383 24.06 -24.59 -16.79
CA ILE A 383 24.43 -24.30 -18.19
C ILE A 383 25.70 -23.43 -18.24
N GLY A 384 25.91 -22.58 -17.22
CA GLY A 384 26.98 -21.60 -17.14
C GLY A 384 26.61 -20.27 -17.83
N PHE A 385 26.80 -19.14 -17.11
CA PHE A 385 26.32 -17.82 -17.50
C PHE A 385 26.71 -17.38 -18.92
N LYS A 386 27.96 -17.63 -19.31
CA LYS A 386 28.50 -17.28 -20.64
C LYS A 386 27.86 -18.05 -21.81
N ASN A 387 27.24 -19.20 -21.52
CA ASN A 387 26.60 -20.06 -22.54
C ASN A 387 25.11 -19.78 -22.71
N LEU A 388 24.55 -18.88 -21.89
CA LEU A 388 23.15 -18.49 -21.92
C LEU A 388 22.90 -17.43 -22.98
N SER A 389 21.71 -17.44 -23.57
CA SER A 389 21.22 -16.32 -24.35
C SER A 389 21.02 -15.07 -23.45
N GLU A 390 21.04 -13.88 -24.02
CA GLU A 390 20.87 -12.62 -23.28
C GLU A 390 19.61 -12.62 -22.41
N ALA A 391 18.48 -13.13 -22.94
CA ALA A 391 17.24 -13.26 -22.20
C ALA A 391 17.34 -14.22 -21.00
N GLU A 392 18.13 -15.28 -21.11
CA GLU A 392 18.38 -16.23 -20.01
C GLU A 392 19.38 -15.69 -19.01
N GLN A 393 20.40 -14.95 -19.46
CA GLN A 393 21.34 -14.22 -18.59
C GLN A 393 20.57 -13.21 -17.71
N LYS A 394 19.66 -12.45 -18.30
CA LYS A 394 18.78 -11.51 -17.59
C LYS A 394 17.92 -12.23 -16.53
N LYS A 395 17.37 -13.41 -16.86
CA LYS A 395 16.59 -14.21 -15.89
C LYS A 395 17.46 -14.76 -14.75
N MET A 396 18.65 -15.24 -15.05
CA MET A 396 19.60 -15.74 -14.06
C MET A 396 20.07 -14.61 -13.14
N ALA A 397 20.46 -13.47 -13.70
CA ALA A 397 20.86 -12.29 -12.93
C ALA A 397 19.72 -11.80 -12.01
N GLY A 398 18.49 -11.71 -12.51
CA GLY A 398 17.34 -11.37 -11.70
C GLY A 398 17.08 -12.32 -10.53
N ALA A 399 17.25 -13.64 -10.76
CA ALA A 399 17.14 -14.65 -9.71
C ALA A 399 18.27 -14.54 -8.68
N TYR A 400 19.50 -14.32 -9.14
CA TYR A 400 20.69 -14.11 -8.29
C TYR A 400 20.51 -12.91 -7.36
N TYR A 401 20.17 -11.73 -7.91
CA TYR A 401 19.99 -10.52 -7.10
C TYR A 401 18.80 -10.62 -6.14
N TYR A 402 17.71 -11.28 -6.55
CA TYR A 402 16.62 -11.57 -5.64
C TYR A 402 17.09 -12.39 -4.44
N LEU A 403 17.81 -13.51 -4.69
CA LEU A 403 18.31 -14.38 -3.63
C LEU A 403 19.37 -13.70 -2.76
N LYS A 404 20.28 -12.92 -3.35
CA LYS A 404 21.33 -12.20 -2.64
C LYS A 404 20.75 -11.18 -1.64
N ASN A 405 19.69 -10.49 -2.04
CA ASN A 405 19.05 -9.44 -1.23
C ASN A 405 17.97 -9.98 -0.27
N ASP A 406 17.57 -11.24 -0.42
CA ASP A 406 16.57 -11.87 0.44
C ASP A 406 17.24 -12.63 1.60
N PRO A 407 16.96 -12.29 2.88
CA PRO A 407 17.59 -12.93 4.04
C PRO A 407 17.43 -14.45 4.08
N PHE A 408 16.33 -14.99 3.52
CA PHE A 408 16.10 -16.44 3.43
C PHE A 408 16.75 -17.05 2.17
N GLY A 409 16.98 -16.22 1.15
CA GLY A 409 17.58 -16.61 -0.15
C GLY A 409 19.09 -16.61 -0.15
N LYS A 410 19.72 -15.69 0.59
CA LYS A 410 21.17 -15.40 0.59
C LYS A 410 22.05 -16.65 0.67
N LYS A 411 21.71 -17.60 1.53
CA LYS A 411 22.42 -18.88 1.72
C LYS A 411 22.57 -19.73 0.45
N TYR A 412 21.74 -19.52 -0.58
CA TYR A 412 21.79 -20.30 -1.84
C TYR A 412 22.75 -19.71 -2.85
N VAL A 413 23.22 -18.48 -2.62
CA VAL A 413 24.15 -17.76 -3.53
C VAL A 413 25.46 -17.33 -2.86
N GLU A 414 25.67 -17.66 -1.58
CA GLU A 414 26.91 -17.33 -0.83
C GLU A 414 28.15 -18.07 -1.33
N ASN A 415 28.00 -19.28 -1.88
CA ASN A 415 29.09 -20.15 -2.27
C ASN A 415 29.21 -20.30 -3.81
N ILE A 416 28.76 -19.28 -4.56
CA ILE A 416 28.88 -19.30 -6.03
C ILE A 416 30.31 -19.07 -6.44
N ASP A 417 30.71 -19.70 -7.56
CA ASP A 417 32.02 -19.51 -8.20
C ASP A 417 32.25 -18.01 -8.50
N THR A 418 33.41 -17.50 -8.09
CA THR A 418 33.81 -16.10 -8.26
C THR A 418 33.72 -15.64 -9.72
N GLU A 419 34.14 -16.52 -10.68
CA GLU A 419 34.05 -16.20 -12.10
C GLU A 419 32.61 -16.01 -12.58
N MET A 420 31.68 -16.81 -12.08
CA MET A 420 30.24 -16.67 -12.39
C MET A 420 29.67 -15.40 -11.75
N MET A 421 30.02 -15.12 -10.51
CA MET A 421 29.58 -13.90 -9.80
C MET A 421 30.04 -12.65 -10.56
N GLU A 422 31.32 -12.58 -10.95
CA GLU A 422 31.85 -11.48 -11.76
C GLU A 422 31.17 -11.38 -13.13
N ALA A 423 30.87 -12.50 -13.78
CA ALA A 423 30.19 -12.51 -15.07
C ALA A 423 28.74 -11.95 -14.94
N ILE A 424 28.02 -12.30 -13.86
CA ILE A 424 26.68 -11.75 -13.58
C ILE A 424 26.77 -10.24 -13.29
N GLN A 425 27.72 -9.81 -12.47
CA GLN A 425 27.93 -8.41 -12.11
C GLN A 425 28.32 -7.54 -13.33
N ASN A 426 29.23 -8.07 -14.15
CA ASN A 426 29.70 -7.38 -15.37
C ASN A 426 28.68 -7.41 -16.53
N SER A 427 27.59 -8.15 -16.41
CA SER A 427 26.56 -8.25 -17.46
C SER A 427 25.72 -6.98 -17.65
N GLY A 428 25.82 -5.99 -16.76
CA GLY A 428 25.00 -4.79 -16.78
C GLY A 428 23.54 -5.01 -16.36
N PHE A 429 23.17 -6.24 -15.93
CA PHE A 429 21.83 -6.56 -15.45
C PHE A 429 21.62 -6.27 -13.97
N TYR A 430 22.53 -5.52 -13.35
CA TYR A 430 22.41 -5.06 -11.96
C TYR A 430 21.21 -4.09 -11.85
N GLY A 431 20.36 -4.30 -10.85
CA GLY A 431 19.18 -3.46 -10.65
C GLY A 431 17.99 -3.76 -11.55
N VAL A 432 18.00 -4.86 -12.33
CA VAL A 432 16.79 -5.32 -13.04
C VAL A 432 15.75 -5.72 -12.00
N ASN A 433 14.73 -4.90 -11.84
CA ASN A 433 13.59 -5.28 -11.01
C ASN A 433 12.80 -6.41 -11.68
N SER A 434 11.85 -6.97 -10.92
CA SER A 434 10.97 -8.04 -11.41
C SER A 434 10.07 -7.62 -12.61
N GLU A 435 10.18 -6.38 -13.06
CA GLU A 435 9.43 -5.80 -14.20
C GLU A 435 10.30 -5.62 -15.44
N GLY A 436 11.60 -5.98 -15.37
CA GLY A 436 12.52 -5.91 -16.50
C GLY A 436 13.10 -4.53 -16.77
N GLN A 437 12.91 -3.57 -15.84
CA GLN A 437 13.49 -2.23 -15.94
C GLN A 437 14.83 -2.18 -15.20
N ASN A 438 15.84 -1.58 -15.82
CA ASN A 438 17.12 -1.31 -15.18
C ASN A 438 17.01 0.00 -14.41
N TYR A 439 17.20 -0.05 -13.09
CA TYR A 439 17.32 1.14 -12.26
C TYR A 439 18.78 1.45 -12.02
N ASN A 440 19.19 2.66 -12.35
CA ASN A 440 20.51 3.20 -12.06
C ASN A 440 20.34 4.25 -10.97
N TYR A 441 21.17 4.18 -9.94
CA TYR A 441 21.14 5.09 -8.82
C TYR A 441 22.54 5.50 -8.41
N ARG A 442 22.78 6.79 -8.23
CA ARG A 442 24.05 7.36 -7.81
C ARG A 442 23.85 8.44 -6.77
N PHE A 443 24.63 8.37 -5.71
CA PHE A 443 24.86 9.44 -4.76
C PHE A 443 26.22 10.06 -4.97
N TYR A 444 26.30 11.37 -4.95
CA TYR A 444 27.54 12.10 -5.10
C TYR A 444 27.92 12.82 -3.83
N SER A 445 29.22 12.87 -3.53
CA SER A 445 29.74 13.65 -2.42
C SER A 445 29.89 15.12 -2.83
N ILE A 446 29.29 16.02 -2.07
CA ILE A 446 29.39 17.48 -2.26
C ILE A 446 30.51 18.07 -1.38
N ASN A 447 31.43 17.25 -0.88
CA ASN A 447 32.57 17.70 -0.10
C ASN A 447 33.53 18.48 -1.02
N ASP A 448 34.08 19.57 -0.50
CA ASP A 448 35.07 20.43 -1.17
C ASP A 448 34.57 21.32 -2.34
N LEU A 449 33.25 21.55 -2.43
CA LEU A 449 32.72 22.52 -3.40
C LEU A 449 33.01 23.96 -2.92
N ASP A 450 33.76 24.75 -3.70
CA ASP A 450 33.95 26.17 -3.44
C ASP A 450 32.71 26.97 -3.84
N ILE A 451 31.92 27.36 -2.85
CA ILE A 451 30.71 28.16 -3.04
C ILE A 451 30.92 29.67 -2.78
N SER A 452 32.16 30.11 -2.56
CA SER A 452 32.47 31.48 -2.20
C SER A 452 32.09 32.54 -3.24
N HIS A 453 31.91 32.10 -4.49
CA HIS A 453 31.56 32.97 -5.62
C HIS A 453 30.05 33.06 -5.88
N TYR A 454 29.23 32.34 -5.12
CA TYR A 454 27.78 32.29 -5.30
C TYR A 454 27.06 32.99 -4.17
N SER A 455 26.03 33.78 -4.49
CA SER A 455 25.27 34.57 -3.52
C SER A 455 24.01 33.87 -3.04
N LYS A 456 23.50 32.91 -3.82
CA LYS A 456 22.26 32.18 -3.52
C LYS A 456 22.40 30.70 -3.82
N MET A 457 21.88 29.86 -2.93
CA MET A 457 21.76 28.41 -3.10
C MET A 457 20.29 28.00 -2.97
N THR A 458 19.78 27.29 -3.97
CA THR A 458 18.41 26.78 -3.97
C THR A 458 18.45 25.26 -4.17
N VAL A 459 17.77 24.49 -3.30
CA VAL A 459 17.58 23.05 -3.49
C VAL A 459 16.57 22.85 -4.59
N VAL A 460 16.90 22.05 -5.59
CA VAL A 460 16.05 21.75 -6.74
C VAL A 460 15.97 20.25 -6.97
N SER A 461 14.83 19.80 -7.49
CA SER A 461 14.60 18.41 -7.82
C SER A 461 13.77 18.28 -9.09
N ALA A 462 13.89 17.14 -9.75
CA ALA A 462 13.01 16.74 -10.85
C ALA A 462 12.56 15.30 -10.63
N ASN A 463 11.31 15.01 -10.93
CA ASN A 463 10.74 13.67 -10.92
C ASN A 463 9.88 13.49 -12.16
N LEU A 464 10.42 12.83 -13.18
CA LEU A 464 9.81 12.65 -14.48
C LEU A 464 9.56 11.16 -14.74
N SER A 465 8.46 10.86 -15.44
CA SER A 465 8.13 9.51 -15.89
C SER A 465 7.39 9.58 -17.24
N GLY A 466 7.73 8.67 -18.15
CA GLY A 466 7.14 8.59 -19.49
C GLY A 466 7.79 7.51 -20.34
N ASP A 467 7.32 7.31 -21.56
CA ASP A 467 7.88 6.32 -22.48
C ASP A 467 9.29 6.69 -22.94
N SER A 468 9.61 7.98 -23.00
CA SER A 468 10.94 8.54 -23.29
C SER A 468 11.05 9.95 -22.70
N ILE A 469 12.10 10.19 -21.92
CA ILE A 469 12.37 11.49 -21.28
C ILE A 469 13.45 12.21 -22.08
N ASP A 470 13.20 13.48 -22.43
CA ASP A 470 14.20 14.35 -23.02
C ASP A 470 15.22 14.78 -21.94
N LEU A 471 16.43 14.26 -22.05
CA LEU A 471 17.51 14.54 -21.10
C LEU A 471 18.24 15.85 -21.37
N THR A 472 17.99 16.49 -22.51
CA THR A 472 18.64 17.76 -22.88
C THR A 472 17.97 18.98 -22.27
N ASN A 473 16.73 18.81 -21.78
CA ASN A 473 15.91 19.90 -21.26
C ASN A 473 15.05 19.44 -20.08
N VAL A 474 15.71 19.03 -18.99
CA VAL A 474 15.03 18.53 -17.80
C VAL A 474 14.59 19.68 -16.90
N PRO A 475 13.27 19.89 -16.72
CA PRO A 475 12.77 20.92 -15.81
C PRO A 475 13.08 20.53 -14.35
N MET A 476 13.68 21.43 -13.61
CA MET A 476 14.00 21.26 -12.20
C MET A 476 13.46 22.43 -11.39
N GLY A 477 12.90 22.13 -10.23
CA GLY A 477 12.30 23.12 -9.35
C GLY A 477 12.26 22.70 -7.89
N ASN A 478 11.45 23.39 -7.12
CA ASN A 478 11.16 23.07 -5.72
C ASN A 478 9.64 23.01 -5.48
N ASP A 479 9.21 22.75 -4.24
CA ASP A 479 7.78 22.63 -3.88
C ASP A 479 6.94 23.89 -4.19
N ALA A 480 7.56 25.07 -4.28
CA ALA A 480 6.88 26.34 -4.56
C ALA A 480 6.86 26.68 -6.06
N GLU A 481 7.92 26.32 -6.78
CA GLU A 481 8.11 26.60 -8.21
C GLU A 481 8.73 25.35 -8.87
N PRO A 482 7.92 24.52 -9.53
CA PRO A 482 8.40 23.24 -10.09
C PRO A 482 9.33 23.39 -11.30
N ASP A 483 9.26 24.51 -12.04
CA ASP A 483 10.02 24.75 -13.26
C ASP A 483 10.97 25.96 -13.11
N LEU A 484 11.84 25.95 -12.11
CA LEU A 484 12.77 27.04 -11.81
C LEU A 484 13.91 27.16 -12.83
N LEU A 485 14.35 26.03 -13.39
CA LEU A 485 15.45 25.96 -14.35
C LEU A 485 15.30 24.73 -15.25
N GLU A 486 15.93 24.74 -16.40
CA GLU A 486 16.09 23.61 -17.31
C GLU A 486 17.56 23.18 -17.34
N ALA A 487 17.82 21.88 -17.23
CA ALA A 487 19.18 21.35 -17.19
C ALA A 487 19.39 20.24 -18.24
N ASP A 488 20.53 20.27 -18.93
CA ASP A 488 20.98 19.16 -19.79
C ASP A 488 21.76 18.14 -18.94
N VAL A 489 21.12 17.03 -18.64
CA VAL A 489 21.71 15.91 -17.89
C VAL A 489 22.12 14.74 -18.77
N SER A 490 22.02 14.90 -20.10
CA SER A 490 22.23 13.83 -21.08
C SER A 490 23.64 13.23 -21.02
N GLN A 491 24.66 14.04 -20.77
CA GLN A 491 26.04 13.57 -20.65
C GLN A 491 26.24 12.78 -19.35
N THR A 492 25.71 13.26 -18.23
CA THR A 492 25.80 12.59 -16.92
C THR A 492 25.10 11.23 -16.95
N VAL A 493 23.91 11.15 -17.54
CA VAL A 493 23.18 9.86 -17.70
C VAL A 493 23.94 8.91 -18.60
N LYS A 494 24.49 9.39 -19.75
CA LYS A 494 25.31 8.56 -20.65
C LYS A 494 26.57 8.04 -19.96
N GLN A 495 27.24 8.87 -19.18
CA GLN A 495 28.43 8.48 -18.43
C GLN A 495 28.08 7.37 -17.44
N ILE A 496 27.00 7.50 -16.65
CA ILE A 496 26.54 6.48 -15.70
C ILE A 496 26.20 5.19 -16.44
N LEU A 497 25.59 5.25 -17.62
CA LEU A 497 25.25 4.08 -18.43
C LEU A 497 26.49 3.36 -18.99
N MET A 498 27.57 4.10 -19.24
CA MET A 498 28.84 3.52 -19.75
C MET A 498 29.73 2.97 -18.64
N GLU A 499 29.54 3.43 -17.41
CA GLU A 499 30.28 2.94 -16.24
C GLU A 499 29.65 1.64 -15.74
N THR A 500 30.37 0.51 -15.92
CA THR A 500 29.99 -0.78 -15.34
C THR A 500 30.05 -0.68 -13.80
N THR A 501 28.89 -0.67 -13.17
CA THR A 501 28.78 -0.40 -11.74
C THR A 501 28.93 -1.66 -10.91
N SER A 502 29.98 -1.75 -10.10
CA SER A 502 30.06 -2.67 -8.97
C SER A 502 29.41 -2.04 -7.72
N GLU A 503 29.03 -2.88 -6.74
CA GLU A 503 28.44 -2.41 -5.45
C GLU A 503 29.40 -1.49 -4.67
N GLU A 504 30.72 -1.61 -4.88
CA GLU A 504 31.73 -0.70 -4.34
C GLU A 504 31.70 0.68 -4.99
N ASP A 505 31.26 0.79 -6.24
CA ASP A 505 31.15 2.06 -6.94
C ASP A 505 29.96 2.91 -6.45
N LEU A 506 28.91 2.28 -5.90
CA LEU A 506 27.78 2.97 -5.24
C LEU A 506 28.20 3.70 -3.95
N LYS A 507 29.33 3.32 -3.34
CA LYS A 507 29.89 3.92 -2.12
C LYS A 507 31.08 4.82 -2.36
N ARG A 508 31.49 5.03 -3.62
CA ARG A 508 32.59 5.96 -3.94
C ARG A 508 32.11 7.38 -3.65
N ASN A 509 32.95 8.10 -2.92
CA ASN A 509 32.88 9.55 -2.81
C ASN A 509 33.31 10.19 -4.16
N GLU A 510 32.54 9.97 -5.22
CA GLU A 510 32.76 10.65 -6.47
C GLU A 510 32.36 12.12 -6.33
N PRO A 511 33.10 13.04 -6.93
CA PRO A 511 32.75 14.45 -6.92
C PRO A 511 31.40 14.62 -7.65
N ALA A 512 30.55 15.48 -7.08
CA ALA A 512 29.24 15.78 -7.65
C ALA A 512 29.38 16.35 -9.08
N PRO A 513 28.61 15.87 -10.06
CA PRO A 513 28.55 16.47 -11.39
C PRO A 513 28.11 17.93 -11.31
N ILE A 514 28.84 18.80 -12.00
CA ILE A 514 28.56 20.23 -12.08
C ILE A 514 28.09 20.52 -13.51
N ILE A 515 26.87 21.05 -13.62
CA ILE A 515 26.24 21.39 -14.89
C ILE A 515 26.12 22.92 -14.97
N GLU A 516 26.69 23.53 -16.00
CA GLU A 516 26.55 24.97 -16.24
C GLU A 516 25.15 25.27 -16.80
N ILE A 517 24.42 26.15 -16.15
CA ILE A 517 23.03 26.51 -16.52
C ILE A 517 22.97 27.78 -17.37
N GLY A 518 24.04 28.55 -17.43
CA GLY A 518 24.09 29.89 -18.04
C GLY A 518 24.14 30.98 -16.96
N ASP A 519 24.38 32.22 -17.39
CA ASP A 519 24.49 33.41 -16.53
C ASP A 519 25.47 33.28 -15.34
N GLY A 520 26.44 32.34 -15.43
CA GLY A 520 27.39 32.04 -14.37
C GLY A 520 26.80 31.20 -13.25
N SER A 521 25.56 30.71 -13.33
CA SER A 521 24.97 29.78 -12.39
C SER A 521 25.33 28.33 -12.74
N ILE A 522 25.41 27.49 -11.70
CA ILE A 522 25.69 26.06 -11.86
C ILE A 522 24.66 25.21 -11.09
N LEU A 523 24.41 24.02 -11.58
CA LEU A 523 23.67 22.97 -10.89
C LEU A 523 24.66 21.89 -10.46
N VAL A 524 24.68 21.60 -9.18
CA VAL A 524 25.47 20.52 -8.56
C VAL A 524 24.52 19.39 -8.20
N LEU A 525 24.63 18.24 -8.87
CA LEU A 525 23.75 17.09 -8.60
C LEU A 525 24.24 16.35 -7.35
N SER A 526 23.33 16.13 -6.39
CA SER A 526 23.57 15.29 -5.20
C SER A 526 23.14 13.85 -5.43
N ASP A 527 22.04 13.68 -6.16
CA ASP A 527 21.42 12.40 -6.40
C ASP A 527 20.90 12.31 -7.81
N ILE A 528 21.07 11.15 -8.41
CA ILE A 528 20.46 10.80 -9.68
C ILE A 528 19.98 9.35 -9.63
N ALA A 529 18.72 9.14 -9.97
CA ALA A 529 18.13 7.82 -10.15
C ALA A 529 17.32 7.80 -11.44
N PHE A 530 17.52 6.80 -12.27
CA PHE A 530 16.76 6.65 -13.51
C PHE A 530 16.55 5.18 -13.88
N SER A 531 15.46 4.91 -14.60
CA SER A 531 15.23 3.60 -15.21
C SER A 531 15.31 3.69 -16.74
N THR A 532 15.83 2.64 -17.36
CA THR A 532 15.85 2.50 -18.81
C THR A 532 14.79 1.50 -19.25
N THR A 533 14.15 1.81 -20.39
CA THR A 533 13.21 0.90 -21.07
C THR A 533 13.97 -0.21 -21.80
N GLU A 534 13.25 -1.19 -22.34
CA GLU A 534 13.85 -2.27 -23.17
C GLU A 534 14.51 -1.73 -24.45
N GLU A 535 14.10 -0.55 -24.93
CA GLU A 535 14.66 0.13 -26.10
C GLU A 535 15.89 1.01 -25.76
N GLY A 536 16.31 1.04 -24.48
CA GLY A 536 17.45 1.81 -24.00
C GLY A 536 17.15 3.31 -23.80
N THR A 537 15.89 3.72 -23.87
CA THR A 537 15.46 5.08 -23.53
C THR A 537 15.23 5.22 -22.03
N VAL A 538 15.35 6.44 -21.47
CA VAL A 538 15.06 6.70 -20.05
C VAL A 538 13.56 6.82 -19.85
N GLY A 539 12.97 5.91 -19.08
CA GLY A 539 11.55 5.85 -18.79
C GLY A 539 11.15 6.53 -17.47
N SER A 540 12.06 6.65 -16.51
CA SER A 540 11.89 7.46 -15.31
C SER A 540 13.19 8.14 -14.93
N LEU A 541 13.10 9.36 -14.40
CA LEU A 541 14.26 10.15 -13.97
C LEU A 541 13.91 10.90 -12.70
N ASN A 542 14.70 10.70 -11.66
CA ASN A 542 14.63 11.43 -10.40
C ASN A 542 15.99 12.07 -10.14
N LEU A 543 16.01 13.39 -10.00
CA LEU A 543 17.21 14.17 -9.75
C LEU A 543 17.02 15.01 -8.50
N GLN A 544 18.10 15.18 -7.73
CA GLN A 544 18.20 16.18 -6.67
C GLN A 544 19.53 16.91 -6.80
N GLY A 545 19.54 18.18 -6.46
CA GLY A 545 20.74 18.99 -6.54
C GLY A 545 20.60 20.38 -5.94
N PHE A 546 21.66 21.13 -6.09
CA PHE A 546 21.78 22.51 -5.60
C PHE A 546 22.04 23.44 -6.78
N TRP A 547 21.14 24.37 -7.00
CA TRP A 547 21.32 25.46 -7.95
C TRP A 547 22.00 26.63 -7.26
N LEU A 548 23.22 26.92 -7.71
CA LEU A 548 24.06 28.00 -7.21
C LEU A 548 24.04 29.17 -8.18
N GLN A 549 23.65 30.32 -7.69
CA GLN A 549 23.51 31.55 -8.48
C GLN A 549 24.57 32.58 -8.03
N PRO A 550 25.23 33.29 -8.96
CA PRO A 550 26.27 34.27 -8.67
C PRO A 550 25.81 35.44 -7.79
#